data_0ef2aaccf7e2924b42837010df300ee6
#
_entry.id   0ef2aaccf7e2924b42837010df300ee6
#
_cell.length_a   1.000
_cell.length_b   1.000
_cell.length_c   1.000
_cell.angle_alpha   90.00
_cell.angle_beta   90.00
_cell.angle_gamma   90.00
#
_symmetry.space_group_name_H-M   'P 1'
#
loop_
_entity.id
_entity.type
_entity.pdbx_description
1 polymer ?
#
loop_
_entity_poly.entity_id
_entity_poly.type
_entity_poly.pdbx_seq_one_letter_code
_entity_poly.pdbx_strand_id
1 'polypeptide(L)'
;QIGSSIEYGKLKSPQRENKKNLQKTYSVYGKAKLLSTKFLLSLYKKYNFPATIMRLYLVYGPMQEQNRVIPITIMNAIRNKKFNCSSGNQIRDFIYIDDLINVLLKILKNKKLDDEIVNIGSGETVSIKKLILKICKLSNGGQPQFGKIPLRKDEIIKLFPFLSKVKKSTSWSAKVSLDQGLKKTIQYFKKEHKINLR
;
A
#
# COMPACT_ATOMS: atom_id res chain seq x y z
N GLN A 1 -12.96 9.22 2.86
CA GLN A 1 -11.80 9.32 3.76
C GLN A 1 -10.69 8.36 3.35
N ILE A 2 -9.50 8.88 3.16
CA ILE A 2 -8.30 8.06 2.95
C ILE A 2 -7.82 7.56 4.33
N GLY A 3 -8.17 6.31 4.63
CA GLY A 3 -7.72 5.55 5.78
C GLY A 3 -6.43 4.76 5.50
N SER A 4 -6.09 3.83 6.38
CA SER A 4 -4.85 3.05 6.27
C SER A 4 -5.01 1.64 6.84
N SER A 5 -4.35 0.67 6.24
CA SER A 5 -4.24 -0.70 6.77
C SER A 5 -3.62 -0.76 8.17
N ILE A 6 -2.85 0.25 8.59
CA ILE A 6 -2.26 0.33 9.94
C ILE A 6 -3.33 0.48 11.04
N GLU A 7 -4.56 0.89 10.70
CA GLU A 7 -5.68 0.96 11.63
C GLU A 7 -6.10 -0.41 12.19
N TYR A 8 -5.75 -1.48 11.50
CA TYR A 8 -6.01 -2.85 11.97
C TYR A 8 -5.09 -3.30 13.10
N GLY A 9 -4.03 -2.56 13.43
CA GLY A 9 -3.10 -2.92 14.49
C GLY A 9 -2.47 -4.30 14.25
N LYS A 10 -2.64 -5.22 15.20
CA LYS A 10 -2.11 -6.60 15.14
C LYS A 10 -3.06 -7.63 14.53
N LEU A 11 -4.14 -7.20 13.89
CA LEU A 11 -5.07 -8.15 13.25
C LEU A 11 -4.33 -8.95 12.18
N LYS A 12 -4.50 -10.28 12.21
CA LYS A 12 -3.87 -11.19 11.24
C LYS A 12 -4.38 -10.96 9.82
N SER A 13 -3.51 -11.07 8.82
CA SER A 13 -3.87 -11.06 7.40
C SER A 13 -4.36 -12.45 6.92
N PRO A 14 -5.29 -12.46 5.94
CA PRO A 14 -5.88 -11.32 5.23
C PRO A 14 -6.82 -10.51 6.12
N GLN A 15 -6.59 -9.19 6.20
CA GLN A 15 -7.38 -8.32 7.07
C GLN A 15 -8.77 -8.07 6.48
N ARG A 16 -9.80 -8.24 7.32
CA ARG A 16 -11.21 -8.05 6.93
C ARG A 16 -11.79 -6.81 7.61
N GLU A 17 -12.65 -6.11 6.89
CA GLU A 17 -13.35 -4.93 7.40
C GLU A 17 -14.33 -5.33 8.51
N ASN A 18 -14.27 -4.63 9.63
CA ASN A 18 -15.20 -4.77 10.74
C ASN A 18 -15.44 -3.42 11.41
N LYS A 19 -16.66 -2.87 11.28
CA LYS A 19 -17.06 -1.60 11.90
C LYS A 19 -17.32 -1.73 13.40
N LYS A 20 -17.78 -2.89 13.84
CA LYS A 20 -18.18 -3.13 15.23
C LYS A 20 -16.99 -3.35 16.16
N ASN A 21 -15.91 -3.92 15.65
CA ASN A 21 -14.71 -4.23 16.43
C ASN A 21 -13.47 -3.57 15.82
N LEU A 22 -13.31 -2.27 16.10
CA LEU A 22 -12.16 -1.50 15.66
C LEU A 22 -10.99 -1.75 16.59
N GLN A 23 -9.99 -2.46 16.11
CA GLN A 23 -8.80 -2.85 16.86
C GLN A 23 -7.98 -1.63 17.32
N LYS A 24 -7.27 -1.78 18.46
CA LYS A 24 -6.29 -0.78 18.89
C LYS A 24 -5.07 -0.83 17.97
N THR A 25 -4.62 0.34 17.55
CA THR A 25 -3.36 0.51 16.81
C THR A 25 -2.32 1.16 17.70
N TYR A 26 -1.05 0.89 17.43
CA TYR A 26 0.05 1.27 18.32
C TYR A 26 0.78 2.53 17.86
N SER A 27 0.85 2.78 16.56
CA SER A 27 1.50 3.98 16.04
C SER A 27 0.64 5.23 16.21
N VAL A 28 1.28 6.39 16.39
CA VAL A 28 0.60 7.69 16.44
C VAL A 28 -0.22 7.93 15.18
N TYR A 29 0.37 7.67 14.01
CA TYR A 29 -0.30 7.77 12.72
C TYR A 29 -1.54 6.87 12.65
N GLY A 30 -1.41 5.60 13.04
CA GLY A 30 -2.53 4.66 13.06
C GLY A 30 -3.64 5.09 14.00
N LYS A 31 -3.29 5.62 15.20
CA LYS A 31 -4.27 6.17 16.15
C LYS A 31 -5.05 7.34 15.54
N ALA A 32 -4.37 8.28 14.89
CA ALA A 32 -5.01 9.43 14.23
C ALA A 32 -5.98 8.97 13.13
N LYS A 33 -5.56 8.04 12.26
CA LYS A 33 -6.44 7.47 11.21
C LYS A 33 -7.64 6.74 11.80
N LEU A 34 -7.44 5.95 12.85
CA LEU A 34 -8.52 5.24 13.54
C LEU A 34 -9.52 6.20 14.21
N LEU A 35 -9.06 7.30 14.81
CA LEU A 35 -9.92 8.34 15.37
C LEU A 35 -10.76 9.00 14.27
N SER A 36 -10.16 9.35 13.13
CA SER A 36 -10.89 9.86 11.96
C SER A 36 -11.97 8.87 11.48
N THR A 37 -11.63 7.57 11.40
CA THR A 37 -12.60 6.51 11.06
C THR A 37 -13.78 6.51 12.04
N LYS A 38 -13.50 6.47 13.36
CA LYS A 38 -14.54 6.46 14.40
C LYS A 38 -15.41 7.70 14.34
N PHE A 39 -14.81 8.86 14.14
CA PHE A 39 -15.53 10.13 14.01
C PHE A 39 -16.51 10.12 12.84
N LEU A 40 -16.08 9.72 11.64
CA LEU A 40 -16.93 9.66 10.45
C LEU A 40 -18.08 8.65 10.60
N LEU A 41 -17.82 7.47 11.18
CA LEU A 41 -18.87 6.50 11.50
C LEU A 41 -19.89 7.07 12.50
N SER A 42 -19.46 7.89 13.46
CA SER A 42 -20.36 8.55 14.41
C SER A 42 -21.20 9.65 13.75
N LEU A 43 -20.62 10.40 12.80
CA LEU A 43 -21.35 11.41 12.02
C LEU A 43 -22.44 10.78 11.15
N TYR A 44 -22.13 9.66 10.51
CA TYR A 44 -23.16 8.93 9.75
C TYR A 44 -24.31 8.49 10.68
N LYS A 45 -23.98 7.86 11.80
CA LYS A 45 -25.00 7.39 12.76
C LYS A 45 -25.88 8.53 13.29
N LYS A 46 -25.32 9.73 13.53
CA LYS A 46 -26.02 10.84 14.16
C LYS A 46 -26.73 11.75 13.15
N TYR A 47 -26.13 11.94 11.98
CA TYR A 47 -26.55 12.96 11.01
C TYR A 47 -26.73 12.43 9.59
N ASN A 48 -26.62 11.13 9.36
CA ASN A 48 -26.58 10.51 8.02
C ASN A 48 -25.55 11.14 7.08
N PHE A 49 -24.44 11.64 7.65
CA PHE A 49 -23.34 12.25 6.87
C PHE A 49 -22.65 11.17 6.01
N PRO A 50 -22.73 11.24 4.67
CA PRO A 50 -22.23 10.19 3.80
C PRO A 50 -20.70 10.16 3.81
N ALA A 51 -20.12 9.04 4.25
CA ALA A 51 -18.68 8.86 4.27
C ALA A 51 -18.29 7.40 4.03
N THR A 52 -17.36 7.16 3.12
CA THR A 52 -16.71 5.87 2.93
C THR A 52 -15.27 5.95 3.42
N ILE A 53 -14.82 5.01 4.23
CA ILE A 53 -13.46 4.93 4.75
C ILE A 53 -12.67 3.91 3.93
N MET A 54 -11.73 4.37 3.11
CA MET A 54 -10.87 3.52 2.27
C MET A 54 -9.58 3.18 3.02
N ARG A 55 -9.43 1.95 3.54
CA ARG A 55 -8.19 1.49 4.16
C ARG A 55 -7.21 1.04 3.09
N LEU A 56 -6.28 1.95 2.76
CA LEU A 56 -5.27 1.70 1.74
C LEU A 56 -4.18 0.78 2.26
N TYR A 57 -3.75 -0.15 1.40
CA TYR A 57 -2.51 -0.88 1.55
C TYR A 57 -1.37 -0.10 0.89
N LEU A 58 -0.27 -0.73 0.50
CA LEU A 58 0.91 0.02 0.08
C LEU A 58 0.76 0.55 -1.34
N VAL A 59 0.40 1.82 -1.44
CA VAL A 59 0.31 2.52 -2.74
C VAL A 59 1.72 2.85 -3.24
N TYR A 60 1.95 2.67 -4.54
CA TYR A 60 3.21 3.04 -5.18
C TYR A 60 2.99 3.59 -6.59
N GLY A 61 3.99 4.31 -7.11
CA GLY A 61 3.96 4.88 -8.45
C GLY A 61 4.98 6.01 -8.64
N PRO A 62 4.90 6.72 -9.78
CA PRO A 62 5.62 7.96 -10.00
C PRO A 62 5.41 8.96 -8.87
N MET A 63 6.38 9.84 -8.64
CA MET A 63 6.36 10.91 -7.63
C MET A 63 6.26 10.42 -6.17
N GLN A 64 6.36 9.11 -5.89
CA GLN A 64 6.38 8.62 -4.53
C GLN A 64 7.62 9.14 -3.79
N GLU A 65 7.44 9.50 -2.50
CA GLU A 65 8.53 9.95 -1.62
C GLU A 65 9.72 8.97 -1.64
N GLN A 66 10.93 9.50 -1.79
CA GLN A 66 12.16 8.71 -1.96
C GLN A 66 12.56 7.89 -0.72
N ASN A 67 11.93 8.13 0.44
CA ASN A 67 12.15 7.37 1.68
C ASN A 67 11.34 6.05 1.75
N ARG A 68 10.58 5.69 0.72
CA ARG A 68 9.79 4.46 0.65
C ARG A 68 10.58 3.33 -0.01
N VAL A 69 10.24 2.08 0.33
CA VAL A 69 11.00 0.89 -0.11
C VAL A 69 11.17 0.79 -1.63
N ILE A 70 10.13 1.09 -2.42
CA ILE A 70 10.21 1.03 -3.89
C ILE A 70 11.13 2.12 -4.43
N PRO A 71 10.93 3.43 -4.16
CA PRO A 71 11.84 4.47 -4.60
C PRO A 71 13.28 4.29 -4.12
N ILE A 72 13.51 3.98 -2.82
CA ILE A 72 14.86 3.70 -2.30
C ILE A 72 15.55 2.62 -3.12
N THR A 73 14.84 1.51 -3.38
CA THR A 73 15.40 0.39 -4.13
C THR A 73 15.68 0.79 -5.57
N ILE A 74 14.78 1.49 -6.24
CA ILE A 74 14.98 1.97 -7.61
C ILE A 74 16.19 2.88 -7.67
N MET A 75 16.31 3.86 -6.77
CA MET A 75 17.43 4.82 -6.76
C MET A 75 18.78 4.15 -6.56
N ASN A 76 18.86 3.11 -5.73
CA ASN A 76 20.08 2.34 -5.57
C ASN A 76 20.35 1.43 -6.80
N ALA A 77 19.29 0.84 -7.35
CA ALA A 77 19.39 -0.06 -8.49
C ALA A 77 19.84 0.66 -9.77
N ILE A 78 19.26 1.81 -10.12
CA ILE A 78 19.62 2.58 -11.31
C ILE A 78 21.05 3.18 -11.23
N ARG A 79 21.58 3.34 -10.00
CA ARG A 79 22.97 3.79 -9.75
C ARG A 79 23.94 2.62 -9.52
N ASN A 80 23.48 1.40 -9.67
CA ASN A 80 24.22 0.16 -9.43
C ASN A 80 24.95 0.11 -8.07
N LYS A 81 24.34 0.66 -7.02
CA LYS A 81 24.95 0.74 -5.68
C LYS A 81 24.72 -0.52 -4.86
N LYS A 82 25.66 -0.80 -3.93
CA LYS A 82 25.42 -1.67 -2.78
C LYS A 82 24.54 -0.94 -1.78
N PHE A 83 23.53 -1.63 -1.22
CA PHE A 83 22.63 -1.03 -0.22
C PHE A 83 22.11 -2.08 0.77
N ASN A 84 22.05 -1.69 2.03
CA ASN A 84 21.62 -2.56 3.10
C ASN A 84 20.10 -2.75 3.11
N CYS A 85 19.68 -3.99 3.36
CA CYS A 85 18.27 -4.37 3.47
C CYS A 85 18.05 -5.18 4.74
N SER A 86 16.80 -5.21 5.21
CA SER A 86 16.38 -6.20 6.21
C SER A 86 16.36 -7.60 5.58
N SER A 87 15.98 -8.63 6.35
CA SER A 87 15.80 -9.99 5.80
C SER A 87 14.82 -10.05 4.62
N GLY A 88 13.89 -9.09 4.55
CA GLY A 88 12.90 -8.97 3.47
C GLY A 88 11.79 -10.01 3.51
N ASN A 89 11.58 -10.67 4.65
CA ASN A 89 10.56 -11.73 4.80
C ASN A 89 9.13 -11.19 4.96
N GLN A 90 8.98 -9.87 5.12
CA GLN A 90 7.66 -9.25 5.24
C GLN A 90 6.86 -9.41 3.96
N ILE A 91 5.61 -9.87 4.08
CA ILE A 91 4.65 -10.01 2.99
C ILE A 91 3.76 -8.78 2.93
N ARG A 92 3.64 -8.18 1.75
CA ARG A 92 2.90 -6.94 1.50
C ARG A 92 2.05 -7.06 0.24
N ASP A 93 1.02 -6.22 0.18
CA ASP A 93 0.23 -5.96 -1.02
C ASP A 93 0.55 -4.54 -1.50
N PHE A 94 1.01 -4.42 -2.75
CA PHE A 94 1.35 -3.14 -3.38
C PHE A 94 0.37 -2.84 -4.50
N ILE A 95 -0.36 -1.73 -4.38
CA ILE A 95 -1.29 -1.26 -5.41
C ILE A 95 -0.71 -0.08 -6.18
N TYR A 96 -0.78 -0.14 -7.51
CA TYR A 96 -0.32 0.96 -8.37
C TYR A 96 -1.30 2.14 -8.33
N ILE A 97 -0.75 3.36 -8.39
CA ILE A 97 -1.52 4.59 -8.20
C ILE A 97 -2.72 4.72 -9.15
N ASP A 98 -2.59 4.33 -10.43
CA ASP A 98 -3.70 4.42 -11.39
C ASP A 98 -4.89 3.54 -10.96
N ASP A 99 -4.64 2.36 -10.41
CA ASP A 99 -5.68 1.47 -9.89
C ASP A 99 -6.37 2.06 -8.66
N LEU A 100 -5.61 2.74 -7.78
CA LEU A 100 -6.19 3.47 -6.65
C LEU A 100 -7.11 4.59 -7.13
N ILE A 101 -6.67 5.41 -8.11
CA ILE A 101 -7.51 6.49 -8.66
C ILE A 101 -8.78 5.93 -9.28
N ASN A 102 -8.67 4.85 -10.04
CA ASN A 102 -9.83 4.19 -10.66
C ASN A 102 -10.86 3.71 -9.63
N VAL A 103 -10.43 3.06 -8.54
CA VAL A 103 -11.37 2.61 -7.51
C VAL A 103 -11.94 3.77 -6.70
N LEU A 104 -11.16 4.82 -6.43
CA LEU A 104 -11.63 6.05 -5.78
C LEU A 104 -12.82 6.64 -6.53
N LEU A 105 -12.71 6.82 -7.85
CA LEU A 105 -13.77 7.37 -8.69
C LEU A 105 -15.03 6.50 -8.69
N LYS A 106 -14.89 5.18 -8.60
CA LYS A 106 -16.03 4.26 -8.50
C LYS A 106 -16.72 4.35 -7.12
N ILE A 107 -15.93 4.47 -6.05
CA ILE A 107 -16.44 4.59 -4.68
C ILE A 107 -17.19 5.90 -4.49
N LEU A 108 -16.67 7.03 -5.00
CA LEU A 108 -17.33 8.34 -4.92
C LEU A 108 -18.74 8.37 -5.53
N LYS A 109 -19.00 7.51 -6.51
CA LYS A 109 -20.30 7.40 -7.18
C LYS A 109 -21.22 6.34 -6.56
N ASN A 110 -20.79 5.64 -5.50
CA ASN A 110 -21.51 4.48 -4.97
C ASN A 110 -22.05 4.72 -3.55
N LYS A 111 -23.25 5.25 -3.45
CA LYS A 111 -23.95 5.50 -2.17
C LYS A 111 -24.12 4.24 -1.28
N LYS A 112 -24.05 3.03 -1.85
CA LYS A 112 -24.12 1.77 -1.06
C LYS A 112 -22.88 1.56 -0.17
N LEU A 113 -21.85 2.38 -0.36
CA LEU A 113 -20.63 2.37 0.46
C LEU A 113 -20.60 3.49 1.51
N ASP A 114 -21.65 4.28 1.61
CA ASP A 114 -21.81 5.24 2.71
C ASP A 114 -21.81 4.48 4.05
N ASP A 115 -21.14 5.03 5.06
CA ASP A 115 -20.88 4.37 6.34
C ASP A 115 -20.06 3.08 6.26
N GLU A 116 -19.36 2.81 5.16
CA GLU A 116 -18.61 1.58 5.02
C GLU A 116 -17.09 1.78 5.14
N ILE A 117 -16.43 0.79 5.77
CA ILE A 117 -14.99 0.61 5.70
C ILE A 117 -14.69 -0.33 4.54
N VAL A 118 -13.80 0.06 3.65
CA VAL A 118 -13.45 -0.70 2.44
C VAL A 118 -11.94 -0.84 2.32
N ASN A 119 -11.45 -2.06 2.22
CA ASN A 119 -10.04 -2.33 1.96
C ASN A 119 -9.69 -2.12 0.50
N ILE A 120 -8.57 -1.44 0.24
CA ILE A 120 -8.06 -1.17 -1.11
C ILE A 120 -6.63 -1.68 -1.22
N GLY A 121 -6.43 -2.66 -2.09
CA GLY A 121 -5.16 -3.28 -2.41
C GLY A 121 -5.20 -3.90 -3.80
N SER A 122 -4.08 -4.46 -4.25
CA SER A 122 -4.00 -5.14 -5.56
C SER A 122 -4.63 -6.54 -5.53
N GLY A 123 -4.56 -7.22 -4.40
CA GLY A 123 -4.89 -8.63 -4.26
C GLY A 123 -3.70 -9.56 -4.54
N GLU A 124 -2.55 -9.02 -4.95
CA GLU A 124 -1.31 -9.76 -5.12
C GLU A 124 -0.36 -9.49 -3.96
N THR A 125 0.18 -10.55 -3.36
CA THR A 125 1.13 -10.43 -2.26
C THR A 125 2.54 -10.74 -2.72
N VAL A 126 3.52 -9.99 -2.20
CA VAL A 126 4.93 -10.20 -2.49
C VAL A 126 5.75 -10.02 -1.23
N SER A 127 6.84 -10.81 -1.05
CA SER A 127 7.82 -10.52 -0.01
C SER A 127 8.69 -9.33 -0.39
N ILE A 128 9.11 -8.53 0.60
CA ILE A 128 10.03 -7.39 0.37
C ILE A 128 11.31 -7.85 -0.34
N LYS A 129 11.83 -9.03 0.00
CA LYS A 129 13.00 -9.60 -0.70
C LYS A 129 12.74 -9.81 -2.19
N LYS A 130 11.61 -10.46 -2.55
CA LYS A 130 11.23 -10.68 -3.97
C LYS A 130 10.99 -9.35 -4.69
N LEU A 131 10.36 -8.38 -4.04
CA LEU A 131 10.15 -7.04 -4.60
C LEU A 131 11.49 -6.35 -4.93
N ILE A 132 12.44 -6.32 -3.99
CA ILE A 132 13.75 -5.70 -4.17
C ILE A 132 14.49 -6.37 -5.33
N LEU A 133 14.56 -7.71 -5.35
CA LEU A 133 15.21 -8.45 -6.42
C LEU A 133 14.57 -8.18 -7.80
N LYS A 134 13.23 -8.10 -7.86
CA LYS A 134 12.51 -7.75 -9.07
C LYS A 134 12.85 -6.34 -9.56
N ILE A 135 12.94 -5.36 -8.67
CA ILE A 135 13.34 -3.98 -9.03
C ILE A 135 14.76 -3.97 -9.54
N CYS A 136 15.71 -4.64 -8.87
CA CYS A 136 17.10 -4.74 -9.33
C CYS A 136 17.19 -5.36 -10.73
N LYS A 137 16.45 -6.45 -10.99
CA LYS A 137 16.38 -7.09 -12.31
C LYS A 137 15.84 -6.13 -13.38
N LEU A 138 14.71 -5.45 -13.10
CA LEU A 138 14.09 -4.51 -14.05
C LEU A 138 14.92 -3.24 -14.29
N SER A 139 15.76 -2.88 -13.35
CA SER A 139 16.66 -1.70 -13.45
C SER A 139 18.03 -2.02 -14.05
N ASN A 140 18.37 -3.30 -14.23
CA ASN A 140 19.66 -3.82 -14.62
C ASN A 140 20.80 -3.39 -13.68
N GLY A 141 20.58 -3.42 -12.36
CA GLY A 141 21.59 -3.03 -11.39
C GLY A 141 21.13 -3.08 -9.95
N GLY A 142 22.07 -2.72 -9.05
CA GLY A 142 21.86 -2.74 -7.60
C GLY A 142 22.28 -4.05 -6.94
N GLN A 143 22.90 -3.92 -5.76
CA GLN A 143 23.46 -5.05 -5.01
C GLN A 143 22.88 -5.05 -3.58
N PRO A 144 21.65 -5.59 -3.37
CA PRO A 144 21.01 -5.59 -2.07
C PRO A 144 21.72 -6.53 -1.08
N GLN A 145 22.08 -6.01 0.09
CA GLN A 145 22.71 -6.74 1.18
C GLN A 145 21.64 -7.12 2.22
N PHE A 146 21.01 -8.28 2.05
CA PHE A 146 19.94 -8.72 2.94
C PHE A 146 20.45 -9.08 4.35
N GLY A 147 19.63 -8.80 5.37
CA GLY A 147 19.91 -9.09 6.77
C GLY A 147 20.84 -8.07 7.45
N LYS A 148 21.29 -7.01 6.76
CA LYS A 148 22.14 -5.97 7.33
C LYS A 148 21.38 -4.91 8.15
N ILE A 149 20.06 -4.81 7.98
CA ILE A 149 19.20 -3.93 8.77
C ILE A 149 18.28 -4.80 9.62
N PRO A 150 18.24 -4.63 10.95
CA PRO A 150 17.32 -5.37 11.80
C PRO A 150 15.86 -4.97 11.51
N LEU A 151 14.95 -5.91 11.69
CA LEU A 151 13.53 -5.61 11.65
C LEU A 151 13.13 -4.79 12.88
N ARG A 152 12.13 -3.94 12.76
CA ARG A 152 11.54 -3.23 13.89
C ARG A 152 10.93 -4.25 14.87
N LYS A 153 10.98 -3.98 16.17
CA LYS A 153 10.41 -4.86 17.21
C LYS A 153 8.91 -5.11 17.02
N ASP A 154 8.19 -4.15 16.45
CA ASP A 154 6.74 -4.18 16.18
C ASP A 154 6.41 -4.45 14.70
N GLU A 155 7.37 -4.96 13.92
CA GLU A 155 7.17 -5.21 12.49
C GLU A 155 6.08 -6.23 12.23
N ILE A 156 5.10 -5.85 11.43
CA ILE A 156 4.03 -6.74 10.99
C ILE A 156 4.55 -7.59 9.83
N ILE A 157 4.71 -8.89 10.05
CA ILE A 157 5.27 -9.79 9.03
C ILE A 157 4.33 -9.97 7.83
N LYS A 158 3.03 -10.09 8.06
CA LYS A 158 2.03 -10.24 6.99
C LYS A 158 1.04 -9.10 7.03
N LEU A 159 0.99 -8.26 5.98
CA LEU A 159 0.08 -7.14 5.87
C LEU A 159 -0.52 -7.09 4.47
N PHE A 160 -1.72 -7.66 4.32
CA PHE A 160 -2.47 -7.69 3.07
C PHE A 160 -3.98 -7.82 3.32
N PRO A 161 -4.83 -7.30 2.39
CA PRO A 161 -6.27 -7.22 2.57
C PRO A 161 -7.02 -8.48 2.16
N PHE A 162 -8.24 -8.60 2.67
CA PHE A 162 -9.32 -9.31 2.03
C PHE A 162 -10.15 -8.29 1.22
N LEU A 163 -10.35 -8.53 -0.08
CA LEU A 163 -10.89 -7.55 -1.03
C LEU A 163 -12.32 -7.85 -1.51
N SER A 164 -13.02 -8.79 -0.86
CA SER A 164 -14.35 -9.20 -1.31
C SER A 164 -15.36 -8.05 -1.32
N LYS A 165 -15.30 -7.15 -0.33
CA LYS A 165 -16.24 -6.03 -0.23
C LYS A 165 -16.10 -5.08 -1.43
N VAL A 166 -14.90 -4.57 -1.71
CA VAL A 166 -14.69 -3.66 -2.83
C VAL A 166 -15.06 -4.31 -4.16
N LYS A 167 -14.70 -5.59 -4.37
CA LYS A 167 -15.04 -6.33 -5.59
C LYS A 167 -16.56 -6.43 -5.78
N LYS A 168 -17.30 -6.84 -4.74
CA LYS A 168 -18.76 -7.00 -4.81
C LYS A 168 -19.49 -5.67 -4.97
N SER A 169 -19.04 -4.62 -4.29
CA SER A 169 -19.74 -3.33 -4.29
C SER A 169 -19.46 -2.48 -5.53
N THR A 170 -18.32 -2.63 -6.18
CA THR A 170 -17.90 -1.74 -7.28
C THR A 170 -17.59 -2.48 -8.58
N SER A 171 -17.64 -3.81 -8.60
CA SER A 171 -17.14 -4.66 -9.71
C SER A 171 -15.71 -4.30 -10.13
N TRP A 172 -14.91 -3.79 -9.19
CA TRP A 172 -13.53 -3.36 -9.44
C TRP A 172 -12.52 -4.41 -8.99
N SER A 173 -11.45 -4.52 -9.74
CA SER A 173 -10.20 -5.20 -9.35
C SER A 173 -9.03 -4.41 -9.92
N ALA A 174 -7.86 -4.52 -9.28
CA ALA A 174 -6.63 -3.96 -9.80
C ALA A 174 -6.30 -4.58 -11.18
N LYS A 175 -5.85 -3.75 -12.11
CA LYS A 175 -5.55 -4.14 -13.49
C LYS A 175 -4.05 -4.05 -13.81
N VAL A 176 -3.31 -3.22 -13.07
CA VAL A 176 -1.89 -3.03 -13.28
C VAL A 176 -1.13 -4.06 -12.45
N SER A 177 -0.49 -5.02 -13.11
CA SER A 177 0.38 -5.99 -12.44
C SER A 177 1.57 -5.31 -11.76
N LEU A 178 2.16 -5.96 -10.76
CA LEU A 178 3.34 -5.43 -10.08
C LEU A 178 4.48 -5.11 -11.07
N ASP A 179 4.71 -5.97 -12.06
CA ASP A 179 5.74 -5.77 -13.08
C ASP A 179 5.49 -4.53 -13.94
N GLN A 180 4.26 -4.33 -14.40
CA GLN A 180 3.88 -3.17 -15.21
C GLN A 180 4.04 -1.87 -14.41
N GLY A 181 3.54 -1.83 -13.18
CA GLY A 181 3.64 -0.66 -12.31
C GLY A 181 5.10 -0.33 -11.95
N LEU A 182 5.93 -1.36 -11.66
CA LEU A 182 7.35 -1.17 -11.40
C LEU A 182 8.09 -0.62 -12.62
N LYS A 183 7.85 -1.14 -13.83
CA LYS A 183 8.44 -0.60 -15.07
C LYS A 183 8.12 0.89 -15.25
N LYS A 184 6.86 1.30 -15.13
CA LYS A 184 6.44 2.70 -15.21
C LYS A 184 7.13 3.56 -14.14
N THR A 185 7.19 3.06 -12.90
CA THR A 185 7.82 3.78 -11.78
C THR A 185 9.32 3.93 -11.98
N ILE A 186 10.03 2.87 -12.41
CA ILE A 186 11.48 2.91 -12.73
C ILE A 186 11.74 3.91 -13.85
N GLN A 187 10.95 3.89 -14.92
CA GLN A 187 11.08 4.82 -16.04
C GLN A 187 10.95 6.28 -15.59
N TYR A 188 9.97 6.57 -14.71
CA TYR A 188 9.82 7.89 -14.12
C TYR A 188 11.07 8.33 -13.37
N PHE A 189 11.60 7.51 -12.44
CA PHE A 189 12.79 7.87 -11.65
C PHE A 189 14.05 7.98 -12.51
N LYS A 190 14.21 7.17 -13.57
CA LYS A 190 15.32 7.32 -14.52
C LYS A 190 15.26 8.67 -15.24
N LYS A 191 14.08 9.08 -15.72
CA LYS A 191 13.87 10.37 -16.40
C LYS A 191 14.12 11.54 -15.45
N GLU A 192 13.54 11.52 -14.25
CA GLU A 192 13.67 12.55 -13.23
C GLU A 192 15.13 12.82 -12.85
N HIS A 193 15.92 11.76 -12.75
CA HIS A 193 17.34 11.87 -12.38
C HIS A 193 18.30 11.90 -13.59
N LYS A 194 17.80 12.17 -14.80
CA LYS A 194 18.58 12.27 -16.04
C LYS A 194 19.52 11.07 -16.27
N ILE A 195 19.12 9.89 -15.83
CA ILE A 195 19.89 8.66 -16.02
C ILE A 195 19.48 8.05 -17.37
N ASN A 196 20.43 8.05 -18.32
CA ASN A 196 20.19 7.52 -19.66
C ASN A 196 19.73 6.07 -19.62
N LEU A 197 18.65 5.79 -20.36
CA LEU A 197 18.19 4.44 -20.65
C LEU A 197 19.14 3.84 -21.70
N ARG A 198 20.20 3.15 -21.27
CA ARG A 198 20.98 2.26 -22.13
C ARG A 198 20.36 0.89 -22.16
#